data_783286121a92f146b7514328bef2168b
#
_entry.id   783286121a92f146b7514328bef2168b
#
_cell.length_a   1.000
_cell.length_b   1.000
_cell.length_c   1.000
_cell.angle_alpha   90.00
_cell.angle_beta   90.00
_cell.angle_gamma   90.00
#
_symmetry.space_group_name_H-M   'P 1'
#
loop_
_entity.id
_entity.type
_entity.pdbx_description
1 polymer ?
#
loop_
_entity_poly.entity_id
_entity_poly.type
_entity_poly.pdbx_seq_one_letter_code
_entity_poly.pdbx_strand_id
1 'polypeptide(L)'
;MEKDWVKAFLTSDCIFEPGSEFSYNSMNSYLLSAIVRKKTGMGLVEYLTPRLFAPLGIEDADWETCPLGIEKGGWGLSLHIADMAKLGQLYLQGGRWDVGSETRQLIPEEWIRESTKVQTPPRENNHPVGYGYQVWDFHATDAYQYNGVFGQYVIVLPKRDMVVAITSGSQNLFSDVSIETVETYFGDGAEKIFDHPLPRNIRALRSLKNRLDSLYAVPETAPRPQKPNPFHTFLQRFFPSKAEELPLLAAGIDKQEYRLGSSYGTLLPLILQCVTNNFSGGITRVSFSFEPGLCRITMYDGADENVITAGLDGVPRRSDVTLNGDVYTVGATAKLTTDEEDRTVMLLYLSYIETPSLRVMKFIFYGEKLLIRFYEHPTVEAATKMLFGLVGGNGNSIDKMLIDAISQERMAARVDNIMMPRAKGTLFDKT
;
A
#
# COMPACT_ATOMS: atom_id res chain seq x y z
N MET A 1 -22.67 -0.69 13.06
CA MET A 1 -21.49 0.11 13.44
C MET A 1 -21.96 1.50 13.90
N GLU A 2 -21.42 2.01 15.02
CA GLU A 2 -21.73 3.38 15.47
C GLU A 2 -21.23 4.38 14.42
N LYS A 3 -22.10 5.32 14.02
CA LYS A 3 -21.75 6.34 13.02
C LYS A 3 -21.00 7.52 13.65
N ASP A 4 -21.29 7.81 14.91
CA ASP A 4 -20.65 8.88 15.68
C ASP A 4 -19.44 8.32 16.43
N TRP A 5 -18.29 8.38 15.77
CA TRP A 5 -17.04 7.88 16.33
C TRP A 5 -16.53 8.71 17.51
N VAL A 6 -16.86 10.01 17.57
CA VAL A 6 -16.53 10.86 18.73
C VAL A 6 -17.28 10.35 19.96
N LYS A 7 -18.59 10.12 19.82
CA LYS A 7 -19.42 9.56 20.89
C LYS A 7 -18.91 8.18 21.31
N ALA A 8 -18.66 7.28 20.34
CA ALA A 8 -18.17 5.95 20.62
C ALA A 8 -16.88 5.96 21.42
N PHE A 9 -15.91 6.80 21.03
CA PHE A 9 -14.65 6.94 21.74
C PHE A 9 -14.82 7.54 23.15
N LEU A 10 -15.58 8.62 23.30
CA LEU A 10 -15.79 9.28 24.59
C LEU A 10 -16.61 8.47 25.61
N THR A 11 -17.34 7.46 25.13
CA THR A 11 -18.11 6.54 25.98
C THR A 11 -17.39 5.23 26.26
N SER A 12 -16.20 5.01 25.68
CA SER A 12 -15.36 3.86 25.98
C SER A 12 -14.66 4.02 27.35
N ASP A 13 -14.41 2.89 28.00
CA ASP A 13 -13.68 2.89 29.28
C ASP A 13 -12.21 3.25 29.10
N CYS A 14 -11.63 3.99 30.03
CA CYS A 14 -10.20 4.17 30.13
C CYS A 14 -9.54 2.89 30.66
N ILE A 15 -8.61 2.32 29.88
CA ILE A 15 -7.91 1.08 30.26
C ILE A 15 -6.83 1.36 31.32
N PHE A 16 -6.23 2.53 31.27
CA PHE A 16 -5.16 2.95 32.19
C PHE A 16 -5.52 4.26 32.87
N GLU A 17 -4.96 4.50 34.03
CA GLU A 17 -5.02 5.82 34.68
C GLU A 17 -4.40 6.86 33.74
N PRO A 18 -5.10 7.97 33.45
CA PRO A 18 -4.57 9.00 32.55
C PRO A 18 -3.19 9.50 32.94
N GLY A 19 -2.25 9.43 31.99
CA GLY A 19 -0.85 9.82 32.16
C GLY A 19 0.07 8.74 32.73
N SER A 20 -0.44 7.57 33.10
CA SER A 20 0.37 6.47 33.69
C SER A 20 1.05 5.61 32.63
N GLU A 21 0.42 5.38 31.50
CA GLU A 21 0.87 4.49 30.46
C GLU A 21 0.76 5.12 29.06
N PHE A 22 1.74 4.77 28.20
CA PHE A 22 1.64 5.03 26.78
C PHE A 22 0.94 3.87 26.08
N SER A 23 -0.09 4.17 25.32
CA SER A 23 -0.73 3.23 24.40
C SER A 23 -1.00 3.93 23.07
N TYR A 24 -0.35 3.45 22.00
CA TYR A 24 -0.59 4.00 20.67
C TYR A 24 -2.05 3.78 20.26
N ASN A 25 -2.74 4.89 19.92
CA ASN A 25 -4.14 4.82 19.54
C ASN A 25 -4.48 5.90 18.51
N SER A 26 -4.77 5.49 17.28
CA SER A 26 -5.11 6.39 16.19
C SER A 26 -6.42 7.16 16.40
N MET A 27 -7.31 6.67 17.26
CA MET A 27 -8.53 7.39 17.61
C MET A 27 -8.25 8.69 18.39
N ASN A 28 -7.11 8.80 19.08
CA ASN A 28 -6.67 10.06 19.67
C ASN A 28 -6.47 11.13 18.59
N SER A 29 -5.83 10.77 17.48
CA SER A 29 -5.62 11.68 16.33
C SER A 29 -6.94 12.02 15.63
N TYR A 30 -7.87 11.06 15.55
CA TYR A 30 -9.22 11.32 15.06
C TYR A 30 -9.95 12.37 15.91
N LEU A 31 -9.82 12.32 17.26
CA LEU A 31 -10.39 13.35 18.13
C LEU A 31 -9.78 14.72 17.87
N LEU A 32 -8.48 14.81 17.60
CA LEU A 32 -7.85 16.09 17.22
C LEU A 32 -8.46 16.65 15.93
N SER A 33 -8.70 15.80 14.92
CA SER A 33 -9.43 16.18 13.70
C SER A 33 -10.82 16.72 14.02
N ALA A 34 -11.59 16.00 14.83
CA ALA A 34 -12.93 16.42 15.24
C ALA A 34 -12.91 17.76 16.03
N ILE A 35 -11.90 18.00 16.85
CA ILE A 35 -11.70 19.26 17.55
C ILE A 35 -11.43 20.41 16.59
N VAL A 36 -10.53 20.21 15.59
CA VAL A 36 -10.28 21.22 14.56
C VAL A 36 -11.57 21.57 13.84
N ARG A 37 -12.32 20.58 13.35
CA ARG A 37 -13.60 20.80 12.70
C ARG A 37 -14.61 21.55 13.59
N LYS A 38 -14.73 21.16 14.85
CA LYS A 38 -15.62 21.82 15.81
C LYS A 38 -15.24 23.28 16.07
N LYS A 39 -13.94 23.58 16.11
CA LYS A 39 -13.43 24.93 16.42
C LYS A 39 -13.43 25.86 15.21
N THR A 40 -13.20 25.34 14.03
CA THR A 40 -13.01 26.14 12.80
C THR A 40 -14.22 26.11 11.87
N GLY A 41 -15.09 25.13 12.00
CA GLY A 41 -16.15 24.82 11.04
C GLY A 41 -15.66 24.15 9.75
N MET A 42 -14.35 23.91 9.61
CA MET A 42 -13.69 23.39 8.41
C MET A 42 -13.19 21.95 8.66
N GLY A 43 -13.17 21.13 7.61
CA GLY A 43 -12.44 19.85 7.61
C GLY A 43 -10.92 20.07 7.62
N LEU A 44 -10.14 19.00 7.88
CA LEU A 44 -8.67 19.13 7.94
C LEU A 44 -8.09 19.57 6.61
N VAL A 45 -8.51 18.98 5.48
CA VAL A 45 -8.01 19.34 4.15
C VAL A 45 -8.34 20.79 3.84
N GLU A 46 -9.59 21.22 4.07
CA GLU A 46 -10.02 22.60 3.87
C GLU A 46 -9.23 23.58 4.74
N TYR A 47 -9.00 23.23 6.00
CA TYR A 47 -8.24 24.05 6.93
C TYR A 47 -6.75 24.14 6.60
N LEU A 48 -6.13 23.03 6.21
CA LEU A 48 -4.70 22.93 5.95
C LEU A 48 -4.31 23.42 4.54
N THR A 49 -5.20 23.36 3.58
CA THR A 49 -4.89 23.77 2.20
C THR A 49 -4.30 25.18 2.12
N PRO A 50 -4.94 26.25 2.60
CA PRO A 50 -4.35 27.58 2.50
C PRO A 50 -3.18 27.83 3.46
N ARG A 51 -3.01 27.03 4.51
CA ARG A 51 -2.04 27.24 5.59
C ARG A 51 -0.76 26.41 5.45
N LEU A 52 -0.88 25.22 4.86
CA LEU A 52 0.19 24.26 4.76
C LEU A 52 0.33 23.70 3.35
N PHE A 53 -0.71 23.12 2.77
CA PHE A 53 -0.60 22.39 1.51
C PHE A 53 -0.28 23.32 0.33
N ALA A 54 -1.02 24.40 0.14
CA ALA A 54 -0.76 25.32 -0.95
C ALA A 54 0.63 26.02 -0.84
N PRO A 55 1.07 26.51 0.33
CA PRO A 55 2.44 27.01 0.49
C PRO A 55 3.52 25.99 0.14
N LEU A 56 3.30 24.70 0.44
CA LEU A 56 4.21 23.61 0.09
C LEU A 56 4.09 23.14 -1.38
N GLY A 57 3.12 23.68 -2.12
CA GLY A 57 2.79 23.20 -3.48
C GLY A 57 2.30 21.76 -3.46
N ILE A 58 1.46 21.41 -2.49
CA ILE A 58 0.72 20.14 -2.39
C ILE A 58 -0.69 20.40 -2.90
N GLU A 59 -1.07 19.80 -4.02
CA GLU A 59 -2.33 20.10 -4.71
C GLU A 59 -3.38 18.99 -4.50
N ASP A 60 -2.96 17.74 -4.47
CA ASP A 60 -3.84 16.56 -4.49
C ASP A 60 -3.85 15.82 -3.13
N ALA A 61 -4.02 16.57 -2.04
CA ALA A 61 -4.20 15.95 -0.73
C ALA A 61 -5.64 15.45 -0.57
N ASP A 62 -5.80 14.14 -0.35
CA ASP A 62 -7.09 13.53 -0.03
C ASP A 62 -7.04 12.86 1.35
N TRP A 63 -8.11 13.00 2.12
CA TRP A 63 -8.19 12.43 3.46
C TRP A 63 -9.52 11.71 3.67
N GLU A 64 -9.44 10.42 3.88
CA GLU A 64 -10.62 9.61 4.18
C GLU A 64 -11.40 10.14 5.39
N THR A 65 -12.74 10.03 5.32
CA THR A 65 -13.62 10.50 6.37
C THR A 65 -14.32 9.36 7.12
N CYS A 66 -14.78 9.65 8.34
CA CYS A 66 -15.73 8.81 9.06
C CYS A 66 -17.15 8.95 8.46
N PRO A 67 -18.15 8.13 8.86
CA PRO A 67 -19.52 8.23 8.35
C PRO A 67 -20.21 9.59 8.55
N LEU A 68 -19.70 10.44 9.45
CA LEU A 68 -20.18 11.82 9.67
C LEU A 68 -19.37 12.86 8.86
N GLY A 69 -18.49 12.42 7.95
CA GLY A 69 -17.70 13.30 7.10
C GLY A 69 -16.57 14.05 7.82
N ILE A 70 -16.11 13.56 8.98
CA ILE A 70 -14.93 14.09 9.67
C ILE A 70 -13.71 13.29 9.21
N GLU A 71 -12.64 13.96 8.77
CA GLU A 71 -11.39 13.31 8.35
C GLU A 71 -10.81 12.48 9.51
N LYS A 72 -10.30 11.28 9.17
CA LYS A 72 -9.89 10.27 10.16
C LYS A 72 -8.67 10.70 11.01
N GLY A 73 -7.90 11.67 10.59
CA GLY A 73 -6.82 12.30 11.36
C GLY A 73 -5.63 11.41 11.71
N GLY A 74 -5.89 10.17 12.12
CA GLY A 74 -4.86 9.19 12.50
C GLY A 74 -4.42 8.28 11.35
N TRP A 75 -5.16 8.25 10.25
CA TRP A 75 -4.87 7.50 9.02
C TRP A 75 -5.68 8.02 7.84
N GLY A 76 -5.48 7.46 6.67
CA GLY A 76 -6.28 7.74 5.47
C GLY A 76 -5.92 9.04 4.74
N LEU A 77 -4.78 9.67 5.04
CA LEU A 77 -4.25 10.77 4.24
C LEU A 77 -3.45 10.19 3.07
N SER A 78 -3.86 10.52 1.85
CA SER A 78 -3.17 10.19 0.60
C SER A 78 -2.38 11.39 0.10
N LEU A 79 -1.09 11.19 -0.17
CA LEU A 79 -0.17 12.20 -0.69
C LEU A 79 0.77 11.56 -1.73
N HIS A 80 1.26 12.34 -2.67
CA HIS A 80 2.39 11.92 -3.48
C HIS A 80 3.65 11.77 -2.61
N ILE A 81 4.52 10.82 -2.94
CA ILE A 81 5.76 10.60 -2.18
C ILE A 81 6.64 11.85 -2.10
N ALA A 82 6.66 12.67 -3.16
CA ALA A 82 7.36 13.94 -3.16
C ALA A 82 6.78 14.95 -2.13
N ASP A 83 5.46 14.90 -1.92
CA ASP A 83 4.78 15.77 -0.95
C ASP A 83 5.00 15.29 0.48
N MET A 84 5.09 13.98 0.70
CA MET A 84 5.55 13.43 1.97
C MET A 84 6.96 13.94 2.31
N ALA A 85 7.88 13.96 1.33
CA ALA A 85 9.23 14.50 1.52
C ALA A 85 9.22 16.00 1.85
N LYS A 86 8.33 16.80 1.26
CA LYS A 86 8.18 18.23 1.59
C LYS A 86 7.79 18.45 3.05
N LEU A 87 6.92 17.60 3.61
CA LEU A 87 6.57 17.67 5.04
C LEU A 87 7.78 17.39 5.93
N GLY A 88 8.58 16.38 5.60
CA GLY A 88 9.84 16.11 6.31
C GLY A 88 10.84 17.26 6.16
N GLN A 89 10.97 17.83 4.96
CA GLN A 89 11.85 18.96 4.69
C GLN A 89 11.41 20.23 5.47
N LEU A 90 10.10 20.49 5.59
CA LEU A 90 9.58 21.55 6.40
C LEU A 90 10.01 21.43 7.87
N TYR A 91 9.94 20.21 8.42
CA TYR A 91 10.42 19.94 9.78
C TYR A 91 11.94 20.10 9.90
N LEU A 92 12.70 19.61 8.93
CA LEU A 92 14.16 19.75 8.88
C LEU A 92 14.59 21.23 8.90
N GLN A 93 13.82 22.10 8.23
CA GLN A 93 14.07 23.55 8.15
C GLN A 93 13.47 24.35 9.31
N GLY A 94 13.06 23.71 10.40
CA GLY A 94 12.47 24.39 11.56
C GLY A 94 11.15 25.08 11.25
N GLY A 95 10.35 24.55 10.32
CA GLY A 95 9.02 25.04 9.97
C GLY A 95 9.01 26.21 8.97
N ARG A 96 10.17 26.59 8.42
CA ARG A 96 10.31 27.65 7.42
C ARG A 96 10.21 27.09 6.01
N TRP A 97 9.59 27.85 5.12
CA TRP A 97 9.43 27.45 3.72
C TRP A 97 9.44 28.67 2.81
N ASP A 98 10.08 28.53 1.64
CA ASP A 98 10.10 29.56 0.62
C ASP A 98 8.82 29.54 -0.21
N VAL A 99 8.03 30.60 -0.13
CA VAL A 99 6.80 30.77 -0.89
C VAL A 99 6.97 31.96 -1.84
N GLY A 100 7.26 31.65 -3.10
CA GLY A 100 7.67 32.66 -4.07
C GLY A 100 9.03 33.27 -3.71
N SER A 101 9.06 34.56 -3.42
CA SER A 101 10.28 35.30 -3.03
C SER A 101 10.42 35.49 -1.51
N GLU A 102 9.51 34.97 -0.72
CA GLU A 102 9.47 35.17 0.73
C GLU A 102 9.66 33.85 1.47
N THR A 103 10.49 33.84 2.52
CA THR A 103 10.54 32.74 3.47
C THR A 103 9.48 32.95 4.55
N ARG A 104 8.57 32.00 4.69
CA ARG A 104 7.48 32.03 5.69
C ARG A 104 7.66 30.98 6.76
N GLN A 105 7.30 31.32 8.00
CA GLN A 105 7.19 30.36 9.09
C GLN A 105 5.80 29.72 9.00
N LEU A 106 5.71 28.47 8.49
CA LEU A 106 4.45 27.72 8.35
C LEU A 106 4.09 26.99 9.63
N ILE A 107 5.08 26.45 10.34
CA ILE A 107 4.94 25.81 11.65
C ILE A 107 5.91 26.51 12.62
N PRO A 108 5.49 26.91 13.83
CA PRO A 108 6.41 27.51 14.81
C PRO A 108 7.61 26.59 15.09
N GLU A 109 8.82 27.14 15.07
CA GLU A 109 10.06 26.37 15.34
C GLU A 109 10.03 25.73 16.74
N GLU A 110 9.47 26.43 17.72
CA GLU A 110 9.28 25.90 19.06
C GLU A 110 8.38 24.65 19.07
N TRP A 111 7.32 24.63 18.25
CA TRP A 111 6.46 23.47 18.13
C TRP A 111 7.20 22.28 17.51
N ILE A 112 8.02 22.50 16.48
CA ILE A 112 8.83 21.44 15.89
C ILE A 112 9.77 20.84 16.94
N ARG A 113 10.50 21.68 17.66
CA ARG A 113 11.39 21.24 18.75
C ARG A 113 10.65 20.43 19.82
N GLU A 114 9.46 20.89 20.22
CA GLU A 114 8.67 20.21 21.25
C GLU A 114 8.03 18.93 20.75
N SER A 115 7.53 18.91 19.51
CA SER A 115 6.87 17.72 18.93
C SER A 115 7.83 16.60 18.61
N THR A 116 9.08 16.92 18.25
CA THR A 116 10.13 15.90 17.94
C THR A 116 10.87 15.42 19.19
N LYS A 117 10.76 16.14 20.30
CA LYS A 117 11.32 15.70 21.57
C LYS A 117 10.63 14.43 22.06
N VAL A 118 11.40 13.48 22.55
CA VAL A 118 10.87 12.26 23.16
C VAL A 118 10.08 12.62 24.42
N GLN A 119 8.76 12.50 24.35
CA GLN A 119 7.83 12.68 25.46
C GLN A 119 7.63 11.38 26.25
N THR A 120 7.66 10.25 25.52
CA THR A 120 7.56 8.92 26.08
C THR A 120 8.79 8.11 25.69
N PRO A 121 9.65 7.69 26.67
CA PRO A 121 10.85 6.93 26.37
C PRO A 121 10.52 5.52 25.89
N PRO A 122 11.47 4.85 25.17
CA PRO A 122 11.31 3.46 24.72
C PRO A 122 10.97 2.51 25.87
N ARG A 123 10.14 1.49 25.56
CA ARG A 123 9.80 0.38 26.48
C ARG A 123 9.86 -0.95 25.70
N GLU A 124 10.68 -1.90 26.17
CA GLU A 124 10.96 -3.16 25.46
C GLU A 124 9.71 -3.93 25.01
N ASN A 125 8.66 -3.94 25.81
CA ASN A 125 7.44 -4.73 25.55
C ASN A 125 6.31 -3.96 24.85
N ASN A 126 6.48 -2.66 24.59
CA ASN A 126 5.39 -1.84 24.07
C ASN A 126 5.81 -1.03 22.82
N HIS A 127 6.92 -0.29 22.89
CA HIS A 127 7.46 0.47 21.78
C HIS A 127 8.99 0.60 21.92
N PRO A 128 9.75 0.03 20.97
CA PRO A 128 11.22 -0.04 21.08
C PRO A 128 11.92 1.31 20.85
N VAL A 129 11.21 2.32 20.35
CA VAL A 129 11.70 3.68 20.09
C VAL A 129 10.89 4.70 20.86
N GLY A 130 11.46 5.89 21.12
CA GLY A 130 10.78 6.99 21.77
C GLY A 130 9.65 7.58 20.95
N TYR A 131 8.72 8.27 21.59
CA TYR A 131 7.60 8.93 20.93
C TYR A 131 7.44 10.37 21.42
N GLY A 132 7.31 11.28 20.46
CA GLY A 132 6.99 12.69 20.68
C GLY A 132 5.50 12.98 20.46
N TYR A 133 5.18 14.13 19.84
CA TYR A 133 3.80 14.44 19.45
C TYR A 133 3.56 14.04 18.00
N GLN A 134 3.04 12.83 17.76
CA GLN A 134 2.80 12.19 16.46
C GLN A 134 4.09 11.91 15.67
N VAL A 135 5.24 11.89 16.33
CA VAL A 135 6.56 11.68 15.75
C VAL A 135 7.27 10.61 16.55
N TRP A 136 7.82 9.60 15.86
CA TRP A 136 8.64 8.57 16.47
C TRP A 136 10.12 8.99 16.46
N ASP A 137 10.85 8.59 17.49
CA ASP A 137 12.31 8.62 17.49
C ASP A 137 12.87 7.69 16.40
N PHE A 138 14.11 7.93 15.97
CA PHE A 138 14.78 7.09 14.99
C PHE A 138 16.19 6.75 15.50
N HIS A 139 16.70 5.57 15.13
CA HIS A 139 17.98 5.04 15.61
C HIS A 139 19.23 5.75 15.04
N ALA A 140 19.19 7.06 14.94
CA ALA A 140 20.32 7.93 14.60
C ALA A 140 20.23 9.21 15.41
N THR A 141 21.36 9.86 15.67
CA THR A 141 21.40 11.03 16.55
C THR A 141 20.54 12.17 16.03
N ASP A 142 19.64 12.67 16.89
CA ASP A 142 18.68 13.75 16.62
C ASP A 142 17.70 13.44 15.46
N ALA A 143 17.63 12.20 15.01
CA ALA A 143 16.76 11.78 13.93
C ALA A 143 15.37 11.38 14.44
N TYR A 144 14.36 11.58 13.60
CA TYR A 144 12.97 11.22 13.90
C TYR A 144 12.22 10.85 12.64
N GLN A 145 11.06 10.24 12.82
CA GLN A 145 10.28 9.74 11.69
C GLN A 145 8.76 9.85 11.91
N TYR A 146 8.06 10.03 10.80
CA TYR A 146 6.66 9.65 10.69
C TYR A 146 6.63 8.22 10.21
N ASN A 147 6.06 7.34 11.00
CA ASN A 147 6.04 5.91 10.74
C ASN A 147 4.59 5.44 10.59
N GLY A 148 4.20 5.16 9.36
CA GLY A 148 2.91 4.60 9.01
C GLY A 148 2.99 3.09 8.78
N VAL A 149 1.86 2.42 8.95
CA VAL A 149 1.77 0.97 8.80
C VAL A 149 2.19 0.49 7.41
N PHE A 150 2.79 -0.69 7.36
CA PHE A 150 3.22 -1.37 6.14
C PHE A 150 4.25 -0.61 5.30
N GLY A 151 5.07 0.24 5.94
CA GLY A 151 6.22 0.86 5.29
C GLY A 151 5.94 2.21 4.64
N GLN A 152 5.16 3.05 5.29
CA GLN A 152 4.95 4.44 4.91
C GLN A 152 5.82 5.32 5.82
N TYR A 153 6.98 5.77 5.34
CA TYR A 153 7.94 6.48 6.18
C TYR A 153 8.30 7.85 5.64
N VAL A 154 8.45 8.83 6.54
CA VAL A 154 9.22 10.04 6.31
C VAL A 154 10.25 10.13 7.42
N ILE A 155 11.50 9.87 7.10
CA ILE A 155 12.62 9.86 8.05
C ILE A 155 13.41 11.15 7.86
N VAL A 156 13.60 11.90 8.95
CA VAL A 156 14.35 13.14 8.97
C VAL A 156 15.65 12.93 9.71
N LEU A 157 16.76 13.22 9.06
CA LEU A 157 18.13 13.01 9.54
C LEU A 157 18.84 14.37 9.62
N PRO A 158 18.65 15.18 10.70
CA PRO A 158 19.16 16.55 10.79
C PRO A 158 20.69 16.64 10.65
N LYS A 159 21.42 15.70 11.24
CA LYS A 159 22.90 15.65 11.09
C LYS A 159 23.39 15.43 9.68
N ARG A 160 22.53 14.89 8.81
CA ARG A 160 22.85 14.62 7.41
C ARG A 160 22.24 15.65 6.46
N ASP A 161 21.50 16.63 6.99
CA ASP A 161 20.68 17.56 6.20
C ASP A 161 19.85 16.79 5.13
N MET A 162 19.15 15.74 5.57
CA MET A 162 18.52 14.76 4.67
C MET A 162 17.13 14.38 5.14
N VAL A 163 16.24 14.18 4.16
CA VAL A 163 14.93 13.58 4.32
C VAL A 163 14.81 12.36 3.41
N VAL A 164 14.31 11.26 3.94
CA VAL A 164 14.02 10.04 3.17
C VAL A 164 12.53 9.75 3.27
N ALA A 165 11.82 9.80 2.14
CA ALA A 165 10.43 9.41 2.04
C ALA A 165 10.31 8.04 1.35
N ILE A 166 9.55 7.14 1.93
CA ILE A 166 9.36 5.77 1.44
C ILE A 166 7.88 5.43 1.47
N THR A 167 7.40 4.81 0.40
CA THR A 167 6.13 4.10 0.37
C THR A 167 6.38 2.66 -0.03
N SER A 168 5.85 1.72 0.71
CA SER A 168 6.02 0.30 0.42
C SER A 168 4.78 -0.52 0.79
N GLY A 169 4.78 -1.80 0.42
CA GLY A 169 3.80 -2.80 0.85
C GLY A 169 4.47 -3.85 1.72
N SER A 170 5.00 -3.45 2.87
CA SER A 170 5.64 -4.36 3.83
C SER A 170 4.64 -5.33 4.44
N GLN A 171 5.12 -6.52 4.84
CA GLN A 171 4.32 -7.46 5.63
C GLN A 171 4.29 -7.13 7.12
N ASN A 172 5.26 -6.34 7.59
CA ASN A 172 5.37 -5.91 8.98
C ASN A 172 4.67 -4.57 9.18
N LEU A 173 4.08 -4.36 10.35
CA LEU A 173 3.30 -3.17 10.65
C LEU A 173 4.15 -1.90 10.70
N PHE A 174 5.24 -1.89 11.45
CA PHE A 174 5.99 -0.68 11.80
C PHE A 174 7.51 -0.79 11.59
N SER A 175 8.01 -1.91 11.11
CA SER A 175 9.42 -2.09 10.81
C SER A 175 9.61 -3.01 9.61
N ASP A 176 10.56 -2.69 8.77
CA ASP A 176 10.91 -3.52 7.62
C ASP A 176 12.34 -3.24 7.14
N VAL A 177 12.73 -3.93 6.09
CA VAL A 177 14.04 -3.77 5.44
C VAL A 177 14.33 -2.33 4.98
N SER A 178 13.31 -1.50 4.80
CA SER A 178 13.48 -0.09 4.39
C SER A 178 14.11 0.72 5.51
N ILE A 179 13.65 0.55 6.76
CA ILE A 179 14.26 1.18 7.95
C ILE A 179 15.70 0.73 8.11
N GLU A 180 15.97 -0.59 8.08
CA GLU A 180 17.31 -1.14 8.17
C GLU A 180 18.24 -0.62 7.08
N THR A 181 17.70 -0.42 5.87
CA THR A 181 18.43 0.17 4.74
C THR A 181 18.80 1.62 5.03
N VAL A 182 17.86 2.43 5.53
CA VAL A 182 18.16 3.83 5.88
C VAL A 182 19.19 3.90 7.00
N GLU A 183 19.07 3.08 8.04
CA GLU A 183 20.06 3.01 9.13
C GLU A 183 21.45 2.63 8.61
N THR A 184 21.53 1.62 7.73
CA THR A 184 22.80 1.12 7.19
C THR A 184 23.51 2.14 6.32
N TYR A 185 22.77 2.85 5.46
CA TYR A 185 23.36 3.72 4.45
C TYR A 185 23.40 5.20 4.86
N PHE A 186 22.55 5.63 5.79
CA PHE A 186 22.40 7.04 6.16
C PHE A 186 22.47 7.30 7.67
N GLY A 187 22.42 6.26 8.51
CA GLY A 187 22.56 6.38 9.96
C GLY A 187 23.94 6.85 10.41
N ASP A 188 24.15 6.94 11.70
CA ASP A 188 25.38 7.47 12.31
C ASP A 188 26.64 6.68 11.91
N GLY A 189 26.51 5.36 11.70
CA GLY A 189 27.58 4.46 11.27
C GLY A 189 27.86 4.44 9.76
N ALA A 190 27.17 5.21 8.95
CA ALA A 190 27.33 5.21 7.50
C ALA A 190 28.64 5.87 7.07
N GLU A 191 29.57 5.06 6.52
CA GLU A 191 30.93 5.50 6.15
C GLU A 191 31.01 6.22 4.77
N LYS A 192 29.97 6.09 3.92
CA LYS A 192 30.02 6.53 2.52
C LYS A 192 29.27 7.83 2.24
N ILE A 193 28.93 8.58 3.25
CA ILE A 193 28.32 9.90 3.10
C ILE A 193 29.41 10.95 3.21
N PHE A 194 29.48 11.81 2.19
CA PHE A 194 30.46 12.88 2.11
C PHE A 194 29.78 14.20 2.39
N ASP A 195 30.48 15.10 3.08
CA ASP A 195 30.06 16.46 3.39
C ASP A 195 30.30 17.47 2.25
N HIS A 196 30.75 16.97 1.11
CA HIS A 196 31.04 17.76 -0.08
C HIS A 196 30.47 17.10 -1.34
N PRO A 197 30.20 17.86 -2.40
CA PRO A 197 29.71 17.31 -3.67
C PRO A 197 30.67 16.26 -4.24
N LEU A 198 30.13 15.13 -4.65
CA LEU A 198 30.90 14.10 -5.31
C LEU A 198 31.44 14.61 -6.66
N PRO A 199 32.66 14.17 -7.08
CA PRO A 199 33.18 14.52 -8.38
C PRO A 199 32.24 14.02 -9.50
N ARG A 200 32.08 14.85 -10.54
CA ARG A 200 31.18 14.55 -11.65
C ARG A 200 31.57 13.25 -12.34
N ASN A 201 30.72 12.23 -12.26
CA ASN A 201 30.90 10.93 -12.91
C ASN A 201 29.72 10.61 -13.83
N ILE A 202 29.85 10.97 -15.12
CA ILE A 202 28.78 10.80 -16.12
C ILE A 202 28.43 9.32 -16.34
N ARG A 203 29.42 8.41 -16.23
CA ARG A 203 29.15 6.96 -16.39
C ARG A 203 28.33 6.42 -15.23
N ALA A 204 28.72 6.74 -13.99
CA ALA A 204 27.98 6.32 -12.80
C ALA A 204 26.57 6.91 -12.79
N LEU A 205 26.41 8.19 -13.13
CA LEU A 205 25.10 8.84 -13.23
C LEU A 205 24.18 8.17 -14.26
N ARG A 206 24.75 7.86 -15.45
CA ARG A 206 24.00 7.13 -16.49
C ARG A 206 23.62 5.72 -16.05
N SER A 207 24.53 5.01 -15.39
CA SER A 207 24.25 3.66 -14.85
C SER A 207 23.15 3.71 -13.80
N LEU A 208 23.22 4.66 -12.86
CA LEU A 208 22.17 4.87 -11.85
C LEU A 208 20.83 5.19 -12.51
N LYS A 209 20.80 6.14 -13.45
CA LYS A 209 19.58 6.49 -14.18
C LYS A 209 18.97 5.29 -14.90
N ASN A 210 19.79 4.53 -15.64
CA ASN A 210 19.32 3.33 -16.33
C ASN A 210 18.78 2.29 -15.33
N ARG A 211 19.40 2.17 -14.16
CA ARG A 211 18.92 1.26 -13.10
C ARG A 211 17.60 1.75 -12.53
N LEU A 212 17.46 3.03 -12.22
CA LEU A 212 16.22 3.62 -11.74
C LEU A 212 15.11 3.45 -12.81
N ASP A 213 15.40 3.79 -14.06
CA ASP A 213 14.42 3.63 -15.16
C ASP A 213 13.99 2.16 -15.33
N SER A 214 14.88 1.18 -15.05
CA SER A 214 14.53 -0.25 -15.08
C SER A 214 13.66 -0.71 -13.93
N LEU A 215 13.61 0.03 -12.83
CA LEU A 215 12.74 -0.24 -11.67
C LEU A 215 11.35 0.38 -11.84
N TYR A 216 11.22 1.35 -12.75
CA TYR A 216 9.91 1.87 -13.15
C TYR A 216 9.16 0.79 -13.95
N ALA A 217 8.45 -0.01 -13.23
CA ALA A 217 7.71 -1.11 -13.79
C ALA A 217 6.30 -0.69 -14.13
N VAL A 218 6.05 0.21 -15.06
CA VAL A 218 4.73 0.21 -15.72
C VAL A 218 4.67 1.10 -16.96
N PRO A 219 4.79 0.58 -18.15
CA PRO A 219 4.24 1.26 -19.32
C PRO A 219 2.71 1.12 -19.28
N GLU A 220 2.02 2.23 -19.41
CA GLU A 220 0.56 2.26 -19.51
C GLU A 220 0.00 1.46 -20.68
N THR A 221 0.75 1.27 -21.73
CA THR A 221 0.38 0.49 -22.91
C THR A 221 1.64 0.14 -23.66
N ALA A 222 1.74 -1.06 -24.15
CA ALA A 222 2.77 -1.62 -25.02
C ALA A 222 4.22 -1.09 -24.82
N PRO A 223 5.25 -1.90 -24.90
CA PRO A 223 6.63 -1.43 -24.72
C PRO A 223 6.84 -0.21 -25.61
N ARG A 224 7.31 0.91 -25.03
CA ARG A 224 7.79 2.03 -25.84
C ARG A 224 8.73 1.44 -26.89
N PRO A 225 8.49 1.66 -28.17
CA PRO A 225 9.40 1.13 -29.18
C PRO A 225 10.79 1.66 -28.83
N GLN A 226 11.64 0.76 -28.37
CA GLN A 226 13.07 1.09 -28.20
C GLN A 226 13.50 1.58 -29.58
N LYS A 227 14.07 2.80 -29.65
CA LYS A 227 14.66 3.27 -30.91
C LYS A 227 15.54 2.15 -31.42
N PRO A 228 15.26 1.56 -32.59
CA PRO A 228 15.98 0.41 -33.05
C PRO A 228 17.46 0.75 -33.08
N ASN A 229 18.26 0.05 -32.31
CA ASN A 229 19.71 0.13 -32.45
C ASN A 229 20.00 -0.35 -33.88
N PRO A 230 20.60 0.48 -34.73
CA PRO A 230 20.86 0.13 -36.13
C PRO A 230 21.57 -1.23 -36.29
N PHE A 231 22.42 -1.56 -35.31
CA PHE A 231 23.13 -2.84 -35.26
C PHE A 231 22.19 -4.01 -34.89
N HIS A 232 21.22 -3.79 -34.03
CA HIS A 232 20.21 -4.80 -33.67
C HIS A 232 19.25 -5.05 -34.84
N THR A 233 18.84 -4.01 -35.56
CA THR A 233 18.02 -4.12 -36.77
C THR A 233 18.77 -4.84 -37.91
N PHE A 234 20.08 -4.64 -38.02
CA PHE A 234 20.93 -5.35 -38.97
C PHE A 234 21.04 -6.84 -38.61
N LEU A 235 21.23 -7.19 -37.34
CA LEU A 235 21.30 -8.57 -36.87
C LEU A 235 19.94 -9.28 -36.97
N GLN A 236 18.83 -8.62 -36.75
CA GLN A 236 17.47 -9.17 -36.91
C GLN A 236 17.15 -9.57 -38.36
N ARG A 237 17.81 -8.99 -39.34
CA ARG A 237 17.71 -9.40 -40.76
C ARG A 237 18.30 -10.78 -41.05
N PHE A 238 19.31 -11.19 -40.27
CA PHE A 238 20.01 -12.47 -40.42
C PHE A 238 19.56 -13.52 -39.40
N PHE A 239 19.06 -13.03 -38.24
CA PHE A 239 18.51 -13.85 -37.17
C PHE A 239 17.15 -13.24 -36.82
N PRO A 240 16.08 -13.59 -37.55
CA PRO A 240 14.75 -13.17 -37.19
C PRO A 240 14.50 -13.63 -35.76
N SER A 241 14.19 -12.68 -34.85
CA SER A 241 13.71 -13.05 -33.55
C SER A 241 12.53 -13.98 -33.76
N LYS A 242 12.54 -15.16 -33.15
CA LYS A 242 11.33 -15.98 -33.06
C LYS A 242 10.21 -15.05 -32.65
N ALA A 243 9.14 -14.97 -33.44
CA ALA A 243 7.91 -14.36 -33.00
C ALA A 243 7.66 -14.95 -31.60
N GLU A 244 7.46 -14.12 -30.56
CA GLU A 244 7.17 -14.62 -29.24
C GLU A 244 5.91 -15.48 -29.38
N GLU A 245 6.10 -16.81 -29.40
CA GLU A 245 5.02 -17.77 -29.46
C GLU A 245 4.26 -17.67 -28.12
N LEU A 246 2.95 -17.81 -28.19
CA LEU A 246 2.14 -17.94 -26.98
C LEU A 246 2.69 -19.10 -26.14
N PRO A 247 2.79 -18.93 -24.81
CA PRO A 247 3.21 -20.03 -23.95
C PRO A 247 2.34 -21.27 -24.22
N LEU A 248 2.94 -22.45 -24.40
CA LEU A 248 2.21 -23.68 -24.68
C LEU A 248 1.04 -23.93 -23.71
N LEU A 249 1.21 -23.57 -22.44
CA LEU A 249 0.18 -23.68 -21.40
C LEU A 249 -0.99 -22.71 -21.63
N ALA A 250 -0.79 -21.61 -22.35
CA ALA A 250 -1.85 -20.66 -22.64
C ALA A 250 -2.84 -21.19 -23.70
N ALA A 251 -2.38 -22.01 -24.64
CA ALA A 251 -3.22 -22.50 -25.74
C ALA A 251 -4.46 -23.25 -25.25
N GLY A 252 -4.35 -23.96 -24.11
CA GLY A 252 -5.45 -24.74 -23.53
C GLY A 252 -6.50 -23.89 -22.81
N ILE A 253 -6.22 -22.61 -22.54
CA ILE A 253 -7.10 -21.73 -21.75
C ILE A 253 -7.37 -20.40 -22.46
N ASP A 254 -6.78 -20.17 -23.63
CA ASP A 254 -7.02 -18.96 -24.42
C ASP A 254 -8.47 -18.86 -24.87
N LYS A 255 -9.07 -17.69 -24.74
CA LYS A 255 -10.46 -17.36 -25.11
C LYS A 255 -11.52 -18.19 -24.36
N GLN A 256 -11.13 -18.87 -23.27
CA GLN A 256 -12.08 -19.58 -22.42
C GLN A 256 -12.72 -18.63 -21.41
N GLU A 257 -14.00 -18.86 -21.15
CA GLU A 257 -14.80 -18.15 -20.14
C GLU A 257 -15.37 -19.16 -19.15
N TYR A 258 -15.28 -18.83 -17.86
CA TYR A 258 -15.80 -19.67 -16.77
C TYR A 258 -16.83 -18.91 -15.96
N ARG A 259 -17.97 -19.55 -15.66
CA ARG A 259 -18.92 -19.09 -14.64
C ARG A 259 -18.52 -19.66 -13.29
N LEU A 260 -18.50 -18.82 -12.28
CA LEU A 260 -18.15 -19.18 -10.93
C LEU A 260 -19.42 -19.36 -10.11
N GLY A 261 -19.45 -20.36 -9.25
CA GLY A 261 -20.45 -20.49 -8.21
C GLY A 261 -20.30 -19.37 -7.16
N SER A 262 -21.27 -19.25 -6.26
CA SER A 262 -21.18 -18.27 -5.16
C SER A 262 -19.87 -18.42 -4.40
N SER A 263 -19.09 -17.37 -4.37
CA SER A 263 -17.83 -17.31 -3.63
C SER A 263 -17.71 -15.94 -2.96
N TYR A 264 -16.99 -15.89 -1.87
CA TYR A 264 -16.63 -14.63 -1.21
C TYR A 264 -15.33 -14.03 -1.79
N GLY A 265 -14.78 -14.65 -2.86
CA GLY A 265 -13.55 -14.18 -3.49
C GLY A 265 -13.82 -12.94 -4.35
N THR A 266 -13.15 -11.85 -4.03
CA THR A 266 -13.25 -10.57 -4.72
C THR A 266 -11.89 -10.09 -5.17
N LEU A 267 -11.85 -9.13 -6.08
CA LEU A 267 -10.64 -8.47 -6.51
C LEU A 267 -9.95 -7.74 -5.35
N LEU A 268 -10.71 -7.03 -4.50
CA LEU A 268 -10.12 -6.31 -3.37
C LEU A 268 -9.63 -7.25 -2.25
N PRO A 269 -8.41 -7.03 -1.73
CA PRO A 269 -7.98 -7.60 -0.44
C PRO A 269 -8.94 -7.23 0.70
N LEU A 270 -9.10 -8.12 1.67
CA LEU A 270 -10.02 -7.92 2.79
C LEU A 270 -9.72 -6.63 3.57
N ILE A 271 -8.43 -6.32 3.74
CA ILE A 271 -8.04 -5.08 4.43
C ILE A 271 -8.58 -3.84 3.71
N LEU A 272 -8.48 -3.79 2.38
CA LEU A 272 -9.02 -2.67 1.59
C LEU A 272 -10.53 -2.60 1.71
N GLN A 273 -11.23 -3.74 1.59
CA GLN A 273 -12.68 -3.78 1.77
C GLN A 273 -13.09 -3.19 3.13
N CYS A 274 -12.37 -3.53 4.20
CA CYS A 274 -12.67 -3.04 5.55
C CYS A 274 -12.34 -1.54 5.72
N VAL A 275 -11.19 -1.09 5.21
CA VAL A 275 -10.73 0.30 5.37
C VAL A 275 -11.57 1.26 4.54
N THR A 276 -11.91 0.88 3.30
CA THR A 276 -12.74 1.70 2.38
C THR A 276 -14.24 1.46 2.55
N ASN A 277 -14.63 0.45 3.35
CA ASN A 277 -16.02 -0.02 3.49
C ASN A 277 -16.64 -0.41 2.13
N ASN A 278 -15.83 -0.95 1.22
CA ASN A 278 -16.22 -1.35 -0.12
C ASN A 278 -16.25 -2.88 -0.24
N PHE A 279 -17.43 -3.47 -0.16
CA PHE A 279 -17.66 -4.92 -0.21
C PHE A 279 -18.41 -5.29 -1.48
N SER A 280 -17.95 -6.32 -2.18
CA SER A 280 -18.63 -6.87 -3.36
C SER A 280 -19.30 -8.20 -3.07
N GLY A 281 -20.13 -8.65 -4.02
CA GLY A 281 -20.74 -9.97 -3.99
C GLY A 281 -19.80 -11.11 -4.41
N GLY A 282 -18.55 -10.79 -4.77
CA GLY A 282 -17.54 -11.71 -5.27
C GLY A 282 -17.56 -11.90 -6.78
N ILE A 283 -16.49 -12.54 -7.28
CA ILE A 283 -16.29 -12.77 -8.71
C ILE A 283 -17.25 -13.87 -9.19
N THR A 284 -18.06 -13.55 -10.19
CA THR A 284 -19.07 -14.44 -10.76
C THR A 284 -18.69 -15.04 -12.11
N ARG A 285 -17.78 -14.38 -12.83
CA ARG A 285 -17.33 -14.78 -14.16
C ARG A 285 -15.91 -14.35 -14.42
N VAL A 286 -15.14 -15.18 -15.12
CA VAL A 286 -13.77 -14.87 -15.54
C VAL A 286 -13.51 -15.40 -16.94
N SER A 287 -12.82 -14.61 -17.78
CA SER A 287 -12.34 -15.05 -19.09
C SER A 287 -10.89 -14.64 -19.30
N PHE A 288 -10.22 -15.35 -20.20
CA PHE A 288 -8.79 -15.20 -20.47
C PHE A 288 -8.56 -14.97 -21.95
N SER A 289 -7.65 -14.06 -22.29
CA SER A 289 -7.14 -13.86 -23.63
C SER A 289 -5.65 -13.61 -23.58
N PHE A 290 -4.89 -14.31 -24.42
CA PHE A 290 -3.44 -14.26 -24.42
C PHE A 290 -2.92 -13.60 -25.71
N GLU A 291 -1.90 -12.75 -25.51
CA GLU A 291 -1.07 -12.16 -26.56
C GLU A 291 0.40 -12.43 -26.20
N PRO A 292 1.35 -12.30 -27.14
CA PRO A 292 2.76 -12.43 -26.82
C PRO A 292 3.19 -11.54 -25.66
N GLY A 293 3.67 -12.14 -24.57
CA GLY A 293 4.10 -11.42 -23.35
C GLY A 293 2.99 -10.86 -22.46
N LEU A 294 1.72 -11.04 -22.80
CA LEU A 294 0.58 -10.47 -22.08
C LEU A 294 -0.56 -11.47 -21.88
N CYS A 295 -1.28 -11.31 -20.79
CA CYS A 295 -2.55 -11.96 -20.55
C CYS A 295 -3.59 -10.90 -20.19
N ARG A 296 -4.74 -10.87 -20.90
CA ARG A 296 -5.91 -10.10 -20.50
C ARG A 296 -6.90 -11.00 -19.80
N ILE A 297 -7.30 -10.58 -18.60
CA ILE A 297 -8.23 -11.32 -17.77
C ILE A 297 -9.42 -10.41 -17.53
N THR A 298 -10.59 -10.81 -18.01
CA THR A 298 -11.84 -10.10 -17.74
C THR A 298 -12.55 -10.78 -16.57
N MET A 299 -12.83 -10.06 -15.51
CA MET A 299 -13.52 -10.54 -14.31
C MET A 299 -14.73 -9.67 -13.99
N TYR A 300 -15.82 -10.34 -13.65
CA TYR A 300 -17.04 -9.68 -13.16
C TYR A 300 -17.11 -9.87 -11.66
N ASP A 301 -16.93 -8.78 -10.92
CA ASP A 301 -16.96 -8.74 -9.45
C ASP A 301 -18.18 -7.90 -9.00
N GLY A 302 -19.18 -8.55 -8.46
CA GLY A 302 -20.48 -7.91 -8.25
C GLY A 302 -21.13 -7.54 -9.60
N ALA A 303 -21.41 -6.26 -9.79
CA ALA A 303 -21.98 -5.69 -11.02
C ALA A 303 -20.90 -5.16 -11.98
N ASP A 304 -19.66 -5.04 -11.53
CA ASP A 304 -18.59 -4.37 -12.27
C ASP A 304 -17.80 -5.35 -13.15
N GLU A 305 -17.55 -4.92 -14.40
CA GLU A 305 -16.68 -5.61 -15.33
C GLU A 305 -15.28 -5.01 -15.26
N ASN A 306 -14.29 -5.85 -14.99
CA ASN A 306 -12.89 -5.45 -14.85
C ASN A 306 -12.00 -6.18 -15.87
N VAL A 307 -11.31 -5.42 -16.72
CA VAL A 307 -10.32 -5.96 -17.67
C VAL A 307 -8.92 -5.66 -17.17
N ILE A 308 -8.24 -6.71 -16.74
CA ILE A 308 -6.89 -6.63 -16.19
C ILE A 308 -5.89 -7.14 -17.21
N THR A 309 -4.93 -6.30 -17.58
CA THR A 309 -3.79 -6.69 -18.41
C THR A 309 -2.63 -7.08 -17.51
N ALA A 310 -2.16 -8.32 -17.60
CA ALA A 310 -1.05 -8.82 -16.80
C ALA A 310 0.17 -9.15 -17.67
N GLY A 311 1.36 -8.75 -17.25
CA GLY A 311 2.61 -9.09 -17.90
C GLY A 311 3.01 -10.55 -17.65
N LEU A 312 3.32 -11.30 -18.70
CA LEU A 312 3.87 -12.67 -18.62
C LEU A 312 5.41 -12.67 -18.61
N ASP A 313 6.02 -11.53 -18.88
CA ASP A 313 7.46 -11.29 -18.91
C ASP A 313 8.03 -10.85 -17.51
N GLY A 314 7.19 -10.88 -16.49
CA GLY A 314 7.53 -10.43 -15.14
C GLY A 314 7.49 -8.91 -14.96
N VAL A 315 7.13 -8.14 -16.00
CA VAL A 315 6.94 -6.69 -15.90
C VAL A 315 5.46 -6.39 -15.65
N PRO A 316 5.10 -5.71 -14.55
CA PRO A 316 3.71 -5.39 -14.27
C PRO A 316 3.09 -4.51 -15.37
N ARG A 317 1.82 -4.72 -15.66
CA ARG A 317 1.02 -3.82 -16.51
C ARG A 317 -0.03 -3.13 -15.66
N ARG A 318 -0.20 -1.85 -15.90
CA ARG A 318 -1.20 -1.04 -15.20
C ARG A 318 -2.59 -1.32 -15.74
N SER A 319 -3.55 -1.45 -14.83
CA SER A 319 -4.98 -1.53 -15.13
C SER A 319 -5.74 -0.85 -14.01
N ASP A 320 -6.94 -0.37 -14.31
CA ASP A 320 -7.86 0.12 -13.30
C ASP A 320 -8.87 -0.98 -12.96
N VAL A 321 -9.14 -1.13 -11.66
CA VAL A 321 -10.13 -2.04 -11.11
C VAL A 321 -11.22 -1.21 -10.48
N THR A 322 -12.46 -1.38 -10.96
CA THR A 322 -13.64 -0.67 -10.43
C THR A 322 -14.45 -1.62 -9.55
N LEU A 323 -14.86 -1.16 -8.38
CA LEU A 323 -15.75 -1.86 -7.46
C LEU A 323 -16.71 -0.87 -6.82
N ASN A 324 -18.01 -1.08 -7.05
CA ASN A 324 -19.08 -0.23 -6.52
C ASN A 324 -18.88 1.28 -6.78
N GLY A 325 -18.25 1.63 -7.91
CA GLY A 325 -17.96 3.02 -8.30
C GLY A 325 -16.61 3.56 -7.86
N ASP A 326 -15.92 2.89 -6.94
CA ASP A 326 -14.53 3.24 -6.57
C ASP A 326 -13.55 2.63 -7.57
N VAL A 327 -12.56 3.39 -7.97
CA VAL A 327 -11.52 2.98 -8.93
C VAL A 327 -10.18 2.81 -8.20
N TYR A 328 -9.54 1.68 -8.43
CA TYR A 328 -8.23 1.33 -7.85
C TYR A 328 -7.25 1.04 -8.97
N THR A 329 -6.08 1.64 -8.94
CA THR A 329 -5.03 1.34 -9.91
C THR A 329 -4.20 0.14 -9.45
N VAL A 330 -4.02 -0.85 -10.33
CA VAL A 330 -3.22 -2.05 -10.06
C VAL A 330 -2.09 -2.23 -11.07
N GLY A 331 -0.95 -2.73 -10.60
CA GLY A 331 0.10 -3.29 -11.42
C GLY A 331 -0.04 -4.82 -11.45
N ALA A 332 -0.28 -5.41 -12.63
CA ALA A 332 -0.58 -6.82 -12.76
C ALA A 332 0.53 -7.61 -13.48
N THR A 333 0.93 -8.75 -12.89
CA THR A 333 1.77 -9.77 -13.54
C THR A 333 1.09 -11.11 -13.45
N ALA A 334 1.35 -11.99 -14.44
CA ALA A 334 0.89 -13.36 -14.40
C ALA A 334 2.02 -14.33 -14.73
N LYS A 335 1.93 -15.53 -14.15
CA LYS A 335 2.87 -16.63 -14.41
C LYS A 335 2.09 -17.89 -14.68
N LEU A 336 2.39 -18.56 -15.80
CA LEU A 336 1.88 -19.88 -16.14
C LEU A 336 2.87 -20.96 -15.69
N THR A 337 2.34 -22.02 -15.11
CA THR A 337 3.10 -23.19 -14.65
C THR A 337 2.18 -24.42 -14.64
N THR A 338 2.71 -25.55 -14.21
CA THR A 338 1.92 -26.75 -13.89
C THR A 338 2.03 -27.08 -12.42
N ASP A 339 1.06 -27.80 -11.87
CA ASP A 339 1.16 -28.39 -10.53
C ASP A 339 1.63 -29.87 -10.58
N GLU A 340 1.62 -30.53 -9.43
CA GLU A 340 2.06 -31.93 -9.28
C GLU A 340 1.21 -32.95 -10.07
N GLU A 341 0.01 -32.54 -10.49
CA GLU A 341 -0.92 -33.35 -11.30
C GLU A 341 -0.91 -32.94 -12.79
N ASP A 342 0.14 -32.21 -13.23
CA ASP A 342 0.31 -31.68 -14.60
C ASP A 342 -0.84 -30.78 -15.07
N ARG A 343 -1.62 -30.19 -14.13
CA ARG A 343 -2.69 -29.23 -14.45
C ARG A 343 -2.09 -27.86 -14.74
N THR A 344 -2.64 -27.17 -15.73
CA THR A 344 -2.27 -25.77 -15.97
C THR A 344 -2.65 -24.92 -14.77
N VAL A 345 -1.70 -24.14 -14.29
CA VAL A 345 -1.86 -23.19 -13.18
C VAL A 345 -1.43 -21.82 -13.65
N MET A 346 -2.26 -20.81 -13.40
CA MET A 346 -1.89 -19.40 -13.55
C MET A 346 -1.89 -18.72 -12.19
N LEU A 347 -0.80 -18.02 -11.90
CA LEU A 347 -0.69 -17.13 -10.74
C LEU A 347 -0.81 -15.70 -11.25
N LEU A 348 -1.83 -14.99 -10.80
CA LEU A 348 -2.03 -13.55 -11.05
C LEU A 348 -1.70 -12.78 -9.81
N TYR A 349 -0.85 -11.78 -9.95
CA TYR A 349 -0.46 -10.85 -8.89
C TYR A 349 -1.01 -9.47 -9.21
N LEU A 350 -1.84 -8.91 -8.34
CA LEU A 350 -2.41 -7.57 -8.43
C LEU A 350 -1.85 -6.73 -7.30
N SER A 351 -0.86 -5.89 -7.62
CA SER A 351 -0.30 -4.92 -6.68
C SER A 351 -1.11 -3.63 -6.77
N TYR A 352 -1.80 -3.27 -5.70
CA TYR A 352 -2.53 -2.01 -5.58
C TYR A 352 -1.52 -0.88 -5.39
N ILE A 353 -1.44 0.05 -6.35
CA ILE A 353 -0.36 1.04 -6.39
C ILE A 353 -0.53 2.11 -5.30
N GLU A 354 -1.78 2.46 -4.98
CA GLU A 354 -2.13 3.52 -4.03
C GLU A 354 -2.21 3.03 -2.59
N THR A 355 -2.06 1.73 -2.36
CA THR A 355 -2.18 1.12 -1.05
C THR A 355 -1.16 0.00 -0.87
N PRO A 356 -0.75 -0.33 0.35
CA PRO A 356 0.21 -1.41 0.60
C PRO A 356 -0.47 -2.79 0.51
N SER A 357 -1.17 -3.06 -0.58
CA SER A 357 -1.96 -4.28 -0.72
C SER A 357 -1.62 -5.04 -1.99
N LEU A 358 -1.54 -6.36 -1.86
CA LEU A 358 -1.36 -7.29 -2.96
C LEU A 358 -2.43 -8.38 -2.90
N ARG A 359 -3.16 -8.58 -3.98
CA ARG A 359 -4.01 -9.76 -4.19
C ARG A 359 -3.28 -10.76 -5.07
N VAL A 360 -3.19 -12.02 -4.62
CA VAL A 360 -2.69 -13.12 -5.44
C VAL A 360 -3.81 -14.10 -5.71
N MET A 361 -4.04 -14.39 -6.98
CA MET A 361 -5.06 -15.34 -7.40
C MET A 361 -4.40 -16.51 -8.09
N LYS A 362 -4.62 -17.73 -7.57
CA LYS A 362 -4.14 -18.98 -8.17
C LYS A 362 -5.29 -19.66 -8.89
N PHE A 363 -5.24 -19.64 -10.21
CA PHE A 363 -6.19 -20.34 -11.10
C PHE A 363 -5.65 -21.72 -11.41
N ILE A 364 -6.42 -22.77 -11.16
CA ILE A 364 -6.07 -24.16 -11.44
C ILE A 364 -7.11 -24.68 -12.42
N PHE A 365 -6.65 -25.02 -13.63
CA PHE A 365 -7.50 -25.49 -14.72
C PHE A 365 -7.45 -27.02 -14.81
N TYR A 366 -8.61 -27.66 -14.88
CA TYR A 366 -8.71 -29.12 -15.03
C TYR A 366 -9.94 -29.49 -15.83
N GLY A 367 -9.71 -29.80 -17.11
CA GLY A 367 -10.78 -30.02 -18.09
C GLY A 367 -11.66 -28.77 -18.21
N GLU A 368 -12.98 -28.95 -18.10
CA GLU A 368 -13.96 -27.84 -18.14
C GLU A 368 -14.13 -27.10 -16.81
N LYS A 369 -13.32 -27.41 -15.81
CA LYS A 369 -13.45 -26.86 -14.47
C LYS A 369 -12.31 -25.93 -14.14
N LEU A 370 -12.61 -24.92 -13.34
CA LEU A 370 -11.67 -23.94 -12.79
C LEU A 370 -11.81 -23.89 -11.27
N LEU A 371 -10.68 -23.92 -10.56
CA LEU A 371 -10.60 -23.60 -9.15
C LEU A 371 -9.76 -22.34 -8.98
N ILE A 372 -10.26 -21.32 -8.28
CA ILE A 372 -9.52 -20.14 -7.93
C ILE A 372 -9.28 -20.14 -6.41
N ARG A 373 -8.02 -19.93 -6.02
CA ARG A 373 -7.63 -19.67 -4.62
C ARG A 373 -7.13 -18.24 -4.52
N PHE A 374 -7.56 -17.56 -3.47
CA PHE A 374 -7.22 -16.17 -3.22
C PHE A 374 -6.27 -16.07 -2.05
N TYR A 375 -5.23 -15.27 -2.21
CA TYR A 375 -4.28 -14.93 -1.16
C TYR A 375 -4.10 -13.42 -1.17
N GLU A 376 -3.64 -12.86 -0.07
CA GLU A 376 -3.42 -11.42 0.05
C GLU A 376 -2.22 -11.10 0.93
N HIS A 377 -1.65 -9.93 0.70
CA HIS A 377 -0.66 -9.29 1.54
C HIS A 377 -1.06 -7.82 1.75
N PRO A 378 -1.00 -7.31 2.97
CA PRO A 378 -0.74 -8.04 4.22
C PRO A 378 -1.71 -9.20 4.43
N THR A 379 -1.26 -10.25 5.12
CA THR A 379 -2.14 -11.38 5.42
C THR A 379 -3.32 -10.93 6.29
N VAL A 380 -4.42 -11.67 6.25
CA VAL A 380 -5.61 -11.38 7.07
C VAL A 380 -5.24 -11.27 8.55
N GLU A 381 -4.30 -12.09 9.04
CA GLU A 381 -3.81 -12.03 10.42
C GLU A 381 -3.09 -10.69 10.71
N ALA A 382 -2.20 -10.25 9.81
CA ALA A 382 -1.51 -8.96 9.95
C ALA A 382 -2.51 -7.80 9.88
N ALA A 383 -3.47 -7.87 8.95
CA ALA A 383 -4.54 -6.89 8.82
C ALA A 383 -5.42 -6.80 10.08
N THR A 384 -5.76 -7.95 10.66
CA THR A 384 -6.54 -8.04 11.89
C THR A 384 -5.77 -7.43 13.07
N LYS A 385 -4.48 -7.77 13.23
CA LYS A 385 -3.62 -7.15 14.26
C LYS A 385 -3.53 -5.63 14.10
N MET A 386 -3.46 -5.14 12.86
CA MET A 386 -3.48 -3.70 12.58
C MET A 386 -4.80 -3.07 13.04
N LEU A 387 -5.93 -3.59 12.63
CA LEU A 387 -7.25 -3.05 12.97
C LEU A 387 -7.44 -2.97 14.49
N PHE A 388 -6.98 -3.98 15.23
CA PHE A 388 -7.04 -3.98 16.69
C PHE A 388 -6.00 -3.04 17.32
N GLY A 389 -4.79 -2.95 16.78
CA GLY A 389 -3.77 -2.01 17.23
C GLY A 389 -4.20 -0.54 17.06
N LEU A 390 -4.92 -0.22 15.98
CA LEU A 390 -5.46 1.12 15.72
C LEU A 390 -6.58 1.53 16.71
N VAL A 391 -7.27 0.58 17.30
CA VAL A 391 -8.39 0.80 18.25
C VAL A 391 -7.92 0.78 19.71
N GLY A 392 -6.63 0.54 19.99
CA GLY A 392 -6.07 0.60 21.36
C GLY A 392 -6.36 -0.63 22.23
N GLY A 393 -6.63 -1.79 21.63
CA GLY A 393 -6.79 -3.04 22.35
C GLY A 393 -5.45 -3.67 22.74
N ASN A 394 -5.23 -3.94 24.04
CA ASN A 394 -4.17 -4.85 24.45
C ASN A 394 -4.48 -6.25 23.86
N GLY A 395 -3.64 -6.72 22.95
CA GLY A 395 -3.82 -7.95 22.18
C GLY A 395 -4.24 -9.20 22.97
N ASN A 396 -3.94 -9.25 24.26
CA ASN A 396 -4.24 -10.41 25.11
C ASN A 396 -5.73 -10.63 25.41
N SER A 397 -6.56 -9.59 25.46
CA SER A 397 -8.01 -9.75 25.73
C SER A 397 -8.80 -9.98 24.46
N ILE A 398 -8.38 -9.40 23.35
CA ILE A 398 -9.06 -9.47 22.06
C ILE A 398 -8.63 -10.72 21.30
N ASP A 399 -7.35 -11.13 21.39
CA ASP A 399 -6.89 -12.43 20.90
C ASP A 399 -7.67 -13.57 21.54
N LYS A 400 -7.97 -13.46 22.84
CA LYS A 400 -8.77 -14.46 23.56
C LYS A 400 -10.23 -14.45 23.13
N MET A 401 -10.83 -13.28 22.92
CA MET A 401 -12.20 -13.14 22.47
C MET A 401 -12.40 -13.57 21.01
N LEU A 402 -11.38 -13.36 20.14
CA LEU A 402 -11.34 -13.84 18.76
C LEU A 402 -11.09 -15.35 18.71
N ILE A 403 -10.16 -15.86 19.53
CA ILE A 403 -9.89 -17.29 19.64
C ILE A 403 -11.11 -18.01 20.18
N ASP A 404 -11.82 -17.47 21.17
CA ASP A 404 -13.05 -18.01 21.71
C ASP A 404 -14.23 -17.92 20.72
N ALA A 405 -14.27 -16.88 19.86
CA ALA A 405 -15.24 -16.76 18.78
C ALA A 405 -14.94 -17.69 17.59
N ILE A 406 -13.65 -17.95 17.31
CA ILE A 406 -13.17 -18.86 16.26
C ILE A 406 -13.30 -20.32 16.67
N SER A 407 -13.27 -20.65 17.96
CA SER A 407 -13.35 -22.02 18.50
C SER A 407 -14.73 -22.66 18.38
N GLN A 408 -15.76 -21.96 17.97
CA GLN A 408 -17.04 -22.57 17.63
C GLN A 408 -16.98 -23.11 16.19
N GLU A 409 -16.99 -24.42 16.01
CA GLU A 409 -16.84 -25.16 14.73
C GLU A 409 -17.70 -24.63 13.56
N ARG A 410 -18.85 -24.00 13.81
CA ARG A 410 -19.69 -23.38 12.78
C ARG A 410 -19.19 -22.00 12.31
N MET A 411 -18.41 -21.30 13.13
CA MET A 411 -17.75 -20.06 12.75
C MET A 411 -16.42 -20.31 12.01
N ALA A 412 -15.66 -21.33 12.38
CA ALA A 412 -14.40 -21.68 11.74
C ALA A 412 -14.58 -21.90 10.22
N ALA A 413 -15.61 -22.63 9.78
CA ALA A 413 -15.88 -22.85 8.37
C ALA A 413 -16.33 -21.57 7.62
N ARG A 414 -16.98 -20.62 8.29
CA ARG A 414 -17.30 -19.31 7.70
C ARG A 414 -16.10 -18.39 7.66
N VAL A 415 -15.28 -18.39 8.71
CA VAL A 415 -14.02 -17.64 8.79
C VAL A 415 -13.04 -18.14 7.75
N ASP A 416 -12.87 -19.45 7.57
CA ASP A 416 -12.02 -20.04 6.53
C ASP A 416 -12.44 -19.61 5.11
N ASN A 417 -13.75 -19.54 4.84
CA ASN A 417 -14.25 -19.08 3.54
C ASN A 417 -14.03 -17.58 3.31
N ILE A 418 -13.98 -16.77 4.36
CA ILE A 418 -13.65 -15.33 4.27
C ILE A 418 -12.15 -15.11 4.23
N MET A 419 -11.39 -15.87 5.03
CA MET A 419 -9.92 -15.72 5.14
C MET A 419 -9.16 -16.37 3.97
N MET A 420 -9.67 -17.48 3.43
CA MET A 420 -9.10 -18.15 2.25
C MET A 420 -10.23 -18.47 1.25
N PRO A 421 -10.81 -17.46 0.60
CA PRO A 421 -11.92 -17.69 -0.30
C PRO A 421 -11.50 -18.60 -1.47
N ARG A 422 -12.43 -19.45 -1.88
CA ARG A 422 -12.26 -20.37 -3.01
C ARG A 422 -13.46 -20.24 -3.93
N ALA A 423 -13.21 -20.06 -5.21
CA ALA A 423 -14.24 -20.08 -6.24
C ALA A 423 -14.08 -21.30 -7.12
N LYS A 424 -15.18 -22.00 -7.40
CA LYS A 424 -15.23 -23.09 -8.37
C LYS A 424 -16.03 -22.65 -9.57
N GLY A 425 -15.48 -22.85 -10.75
CA GLY A 425 -16.09 -22.49 -12.02
C GLY A 425 -16.24 -23.66 -12.96
N THR A 426 -17.17 -23.52 -13.89
CA THR A 426 -17.32 -24.40 -15.05
C THR A 426 -17.23 -23.60 -16.31
N LEU A 427 -16.68 -24.20 -17.36
CA LEU A 427 -16.56 -23.59 -18.69
C LEU A 427 -17.95 -23.17 -19.18
N PHE A 428 -18.03 -21.97 -19.69
CA PHE A 428 -19.24 -21.44 -20.28
C PHE A 428 -19.25 -21.74 -21.77
N ASP A 429 -20.12 -22.66 -22.18
CA ASP A 429 -20.35 -22.96 -23.60
C ASP A 429 -21.24 -21.86 -24.19
N LYS A 430 -20.72 -21.10 -25.18
CA LYS A 430 -21.53 -20.18 -25.97
C LYS A 430 -22.25 -21.01 -27.03
N THR A 431 -23.35 -21.68 -26.62
CA THR A 431 -24.31 -22.24 -27.62
C THR A 431 -25.06 -21.11 -28.29
#